data_d6b6974cb3dd32eafc3cc02c574e387f
#
_entry.id   d6b6974cb3dd32eafc3cc02c574e387f
#
_cell.length_a   1.000
_cell.length_b   1.000
_cell.length_c   1.000
_cell.angle_alpha   90.00
_cell.angle_beta   90.00
_cell.angle_gamma   90.00
#
_symmetry.space_group_name_H-M   'P 1'
#
loop_
_entity.id
_entity.type
_entity.pdbx_description
1 polymer ?
#
loop_
_entity_poly.entity_id
_entity_poly.type
_entity_poly.pdbx_seq_one_letter_code
_entity_poly.pdbx_strand_id
1 'polypeptide(L)' 'MKSLKELNADERRFISLAISAHRTAHRRWTHGEPVEIWRDEYEFLCVRYEDGNWWHYRQTETGYEWW' A
#
# COMPACT_ATOMS: atom_id res chain seq x y z
N MET A 1 11.63 6.42 6.91
CA MET A 1 10.28 6.47 6.35
C MET A 1 10.33 7.09 4.97
N LYS A 2 9.68 6.45 3.99
CA LYS A 2 9.63 6.96 2.62
C LYS A 2 8.26 7.53 2.32
N SER A 3 8.21 8.72 1.77
CA SER A 3 6.97 9.28 1.23
C SER A 3 6.78 8.78 -0.21
N LEU A 4 5.59 9.02 -0.78
CA LEU A 4 5.31 8.68 -2.18
C LEU A 4 6.33 9.30 -3.12
N LYS A 5 6.84 10.48 -2.79
CA LYS A 5 7.80 11.20 -3.62
C LYS A 5 9.18 10.55 -3.62
N GLU A 6 9.49 9.76 -2.63
CA GLU A 6 10.80 9.12 -2.48
C GLU A 6 10.87 7.73 -3.06
N LEU A 7 9.74 7.19 -3.50
CA LEU A 7 9.70 5.87 -4.12
C LEU A 7 10.24 5.93 -5.55
N ASN A 8 10.94 4.88 -5.97
CA ASN A 8 11.35 4.76 -7.36
C ASN A 8 10.14 4.37 -8.23
N ALA A 9 10.34 4.33 -9.56
CA ALA A 9 9.24 4.07 -10.49
C ALA A 9 8.60 2.70 -10.27
N ASP A 10 9.41 1.68 -10.00
CA ASP A 10 8.92 0.31 -9.78
C ASP A 10 8.13 0.22 -8.48
N GLU A 11 8.63 0.86 -7.43
CA GLU A 11 7.93 0.90 -6.14
C GLU A 11 6.59 1.62 -6.25
N ARG A 12 6.54 2.71 -6.99
CA ARG A 12 5.29 3.45 -7.21
C ARG A 12 4.27 2.63 -7.97
N ARG A 13 4.73 1.94 -9.02
CA ARG A 13 3.85 1.07 -9.79
C ARG A 13 3.29 -0.06 -8.93
N PHE A 14 4.16 -0.73 -8.19
CA PHE A 14 3.76 -1.81 -7.31
C PHE A 14 2.73 -1.35 -6.29
N ILE A 15 3.03 -0.27 -5.56
CA ILE A 15 2.15 0.16 -4.48
C ILE A 15 0.81 0.68 -5.01
N SER A 16 0.82 1.33 -6.16
CA SER A 16 -0.40 1.80 -6.79
C SER A 16 -1.33 0.64 -7.14
N LEU A 17 -0.78 -0.42 -7.72
CA LEU A 17 -1.55 -1.61 -8.08
C LEU A 17 -2.02 -2.37 -6.84
N ALA A 18 -1.18 -2.46 -5.81
CA ALA A 18 -1.53 -3.13 -4.57
C ALA A 18 -2.65 -2.40 -3.83
N ILE A 19 -2.58 -1.08 -3.76
CA ILE A 19 -3.64 -0.26 -3.16
C ILE A 19 -4.94 -0.44 -3.93
N SER A 20 -4.87 -0.42 -5.25
CA SER A 20 -6.04 -0.61 -6.10
C SER A 20 -6.69 -1.97 -5.85
N ALA A 21 -5.90 -3.03 -5.75
CA ALA A 21 -6.38 -4.37 -5.46
C ALA A 21 -7.08 -4.42 -4.09
N HIS A 22 -6.47 -3.78 -3.08
CA HIS A 22 -7.03 -3.74 -1.73
C HIS A 22 -8.38 -3.01 -1.72
N ARG A 23 -8.45 -1.85 -2.36
CA ARG A 23 -9.69 -1.06 -2.42
C ARG A 23 -10.79 -1.81 -3.17
N THR A 24 -10.43 -2.49 -4.25
CA THR A 24 -11.38 -3.26 -5.05
C THR A 24 -11.95 -4.45 -4.26
N ALA A 25 -11.16 -5.04 -3.37
CA ALA A 25 -11.59 -6.14 -2.53
C ALA A 25 -12.60 -5.73 -1.47
N HIS A 26 -12.72 -4.44 -1.17
CA HIS A 26 -13.69 -3.90 -0.23
C HIS A 26 -14.90 -3.36 -0.98
N ARG A 27 -16.10 -3.73 -0.52
CA ARG A 27 -17.34 -3.22 -1.12
C ARG A 27 -17.47 -1.71 -0.95
N ARG A 28 -17.05 -1.22 0.20
CA ARG A 28 -17.09 0.20 0.51
C ARG A 28 -15.78 0.60 1.18
N TRP A 29 -14.98 1.37 0.48
CA TRP A 29 -13.73 1.85 1.01
C TRP A 29 -13.99 3.08 1.89
N THR A 30 -13.64 2.98 3.18
CA THR A 30 -13.90 4.03 4.16
C THR A 30 -12.62 4.61 4.76
N HIS A 31 -11.45 4.18 4.29
CA HIS A 31 -10.18 4.58 4.92
C HIS A 31 -9.57 5.85 4.34
N GLY A 32 -10.15 6.37 3.25
CA GLY A 32 -9.65 7.59 2.60
C GLY A 32 -8.46 7.32 1.70
N GLU A 33 -7.64 8.33 1.54
CA GLU A 33 -6.46 8.27 0.66
C GLU A 33 -5.21 7.88 1.45
N PRO A 34 -4.21 7.30 0.76
CA PRO A 34 -2.93 7.04 1.43
C PRO A 34 -2.26 8.36 1.81
N VAL A 35 -1.77 8.42 3.04
CA VAL A 35 -1.11 9.62 3.56
C VAL A 35 0.36 9.39 3.88
N GLU A 36 0.78 8.13 3.99
CA GLU A 36 2.14 7.80 4.36
C GLU A 36 2.52 6.45 3.82
N ILE A 37 3.73 6.33 3.26
CA ILE A 37 4.25 5.05 2.76
C ILE A 37 5.66 4.90 3.30
N TRP A 38 5.96 3.71 3.83
CA TRP A 38 7.31 3.41 4.34
C TRP A 38 7.62 1.94 4.09
N ARG A 39 8.89 1.60 4.23
CA ARG A 39 9.34 0.21 4.16
C ARG A 39 9.71 -0.24 5.58
N ASP A 40 9.18 -1.38 6.00
CA ASP A 40 9.44 -1.87 7.36
C ASP A 40 10.78 -2.61 7.43
N GLU A 41 11.08 -3.17 8.60
CA GLU A 41 12.34 -3.87 8.84
C GLU A 41 12.50 -5.15 8.00
N TYR A 42 11.39 -5.70 7.50
CA TYR A 42 11.39 -6.88 6.64
C TYR A 42 11.29 -6.54 5.16
N GLU A 43 11.45 -5.26 4.81
CA GLU A 43 11.42 -4.75 3.44
C GLU A 43 10.03 -4.78 2.79
N PHE A 44 8.96 -4.94 3.57
CA PHE A 44 7.60 -4.81 3.03
C PHE A 44 7.21 -3.33 2.95
N LEU A 45 6.54 -2.97 1.86
CA LEU A 45 5.98 -1.63 1.77
C LEU A 45 4.68 -1.56 2.58
N CYS A 46 4.58 -0.52 3.40
CA CYS A 46 3.44 -0.29 4.26
C CYS A 46 2.79 1.03 3.89
N VAL A 47 1.47 1.10 4.00
CA VAL A 47 0.70 2.31 3.69
C VAL A 47 -0.23 2.63 4.84
N ARG A 48 -0.23 3.88 5.28
CA ARG A 48 -1.20 4.39 6.24
C ARG A 48 -2.17 5.31 5.51
N TYR A 49 -3.43 5.20 5.87
CA TYR A 49 -4.53 5.94 5.26
C TYR A 49 -5.01 7.07 6.16
N GLU A 50 -5.88 7.92 5.62
CA GLU A 50 -6.36 9.12 6.32
C GLU A 50 -7.00 8.83 7.68
N ASP A 51 -7.64 7.68 7.83
CA ASP A 51 -8.29 7.30 9.09
C ASP A 51 -7.33 6.71 10.13
N GLY A 52 -6.04 6.64 9.81
CA GLY A 52 -5.02 6.11 10.73
C GLY A 52 -4.77 4.61 10.58
N ASN A 53 -5.61 3.90 9.88
CA ASN A 53 -5.37 2.47 9.62
C ASN A 53 -4.24 2.30 8.63
N TRP A 54 -3.49 1.21 8.77
CA TRP A 54 -2.37 0.95 7.89
C TRP A 54 -2.22 -0.56 7.67
N TRP A 55 -1.60 -0.90 6.52
CA TRP A 55 -1.38 -2.29 6.14
C TRP A 55 -0.02 -2.44 5.48
N HIS A 56 0.51 -3.68 5.59
CA HIS A 56 1.62 -4.13 4.77
C HIS A 56 1.07 -4.57 3.41
N TYR A 57 1.89 -4.49 2.37
CA TYR A 57 1.51 -4.96 1.03
C TYR A 57 2.61 -5.82 0.45
N ARG A 58 2.21 -6.91 -0.19
CA ARG A 58 3.12 -7.84 -0.83
C ARG A 58 2.51 -8.34 -2.12
N GLN A 59 3.36 -8.54 -3.15
CA GLN A 59 2.93 -9.19 -4.39
C GLN A 59 3.01 -10.71 -4.21
N THR A 60 2.00 -11.43 -4.72
CA THR A 60 1.97 -12.88 -4.74
C THR A 60 1.95 -13.37 -6.18
N GLU A 61 1.99 -14.67 -6.39
CA GLU A 61 1.94 -15.24 -7.74
C GLU A 61 0.63 -14.92 -8.45
N THR A 62 -0.45 -14.76 -7.72
CA THR A 62 -1.78 -14.55 -8.28
C THR A 62 -2.31 -13.13 -8.10
N GLY A 63 -1.55 -12.26 -7.47
CA GLY A 63 -1.98 -10.88 -7.25
C GLY A 63 -1.26 -10.23 -6.09
N TYR A 64 -2.02 -9.65 -5.18
CA TYR A 64 -1.48 -8.90 -4.04
C TYR A 64 -2.11 -9.37 -2.75
N GLU A 65 -1.35 -9.29 -1.66
CA GLU A 65 -1.91 -9.53 -0.34
C GLU A 65 -1.55 -8.37 0.59
N TRP A 66 -2.36 -8.20 1.60
CA TRP A 66 -2.18 -7.17 2.62
C TRP A 66 -2.59 -7.71 3.98
N TRP A 67 -1.97 -7.13 5.02
CA TRP A 67 -2.26 -7.58 6.40
C TRP A 67 -1.91 -6.52 7.44
#